data_5732eb1f74f49354ad632c9758e3918c
#
_entry.id   5732eb1f74f49354ad632c9758e3918c
#
_cell.length_a   1.000
_cell.length_b   1.000
_cell.length_c   1.000
_cell.angle_alpha   90.00
_cell.angle_beta   90.00
_cell.angle_gamma   90.00
#
_symmetry.space_group_name_H-M   'P 1'
#
loop_
_entity.id
_entity.type
_entity.pdbx_description
1 polymer ?
#
loop_
_entity_poly.entity_id
_entity_poly.type
_entity_poly.pdbx_seq_one_letter_code
_entity_poly.pdbx_strand_id
1 'polypeptide(L)'
;MTHTVTDSPDPSVTDHVRRYLATDGRDGFLEGGTTNLVLTTIGRRTGVRRRTGLFFGRDGDRLVLVASGSVPGRTELPQWYRNLLATPEADVQVEADRFRVRARATEGAEYQRLWQLMLAQAPVYRHYARLAARPIPVVVLERVEEQQ
;
A
#
# COMPACT_ATOMS: atom_id res chain seq x y z
N MET A 1 -20.04 -16.54 -2.72
CA MET A 1 -20.07 -15.62 -3.87
C MET A 1 -18.64 -15.18 -4.21
N THR A 2 -18.27 -15.34 -5.45
CA THR A 2 -16.93 -14.99 -5.90
C THR A 2 -16.85 -13.49 -6.16
N HIS A 3 -15.96 -12.80 -5.48
CA HIS A 3 -15.74 -11.38 -5.73
C HIS A 3 -14.74 -11.21 -6.86
N THR A 4 -15.09 -10.39 -7.84
CA THR A 4 -14.19 -10.04 -8.92
C THR A 4 -13.11 -9.11 -8.38
N VAL A 5 -11.86 -9.43 -8.68
CA VAL A 5 -10.72 -8.58 -8.33
C VAL A 5 -10.12 -8.04 -9.62
N THR A 6 -9.97 -6.73 -9.71
CA THR A 6 -9.40 -6.06 -10.87
C THR A 6 -7.96 -5.67 -10.58
N ASP A 7 -7.07 -5.99 -11.50
CA ASP A 7 -5.66 -5.61 -11.41
C ASP A 7 -5.45 -4.16 -11.84
N SER A 8 -4.27 -3.62 -11.48
CA SER A 8 -3.86 -2.29 -11.91
C SER A 8 -3.81 -2.22 -13.44
N PRO A 9 -4.16 -1.06 -14.03
CA PRO A 9 -3.96 -0.86 -15.48
C PRO A 9 -2.49 -0.76 -15.88
N ASP A 10 -1.56 -0.60 -14.93
CA ASP A 10 -0.13 -0.57 -15.21
C ASP A 10 0.39 -2.01 -15.36
N PRO A 11 0.91 -2.39 -16.56
CA PRO A 11 1.36 -3.76 -16.78
C PRO A 11 2.50 -4.21 -15.84
N SER A 12 3.37 -3.29 -15.43
CA SER A 12 4.47 -3.64 -14.53
C SER A 12 3.95 -3.99 -13.13
N VAL A 13 2.93 -3.28 -12.66
CA VAL A 13 2.28 -3.56 -11.37
C VAL A 13 1.54 -4.89 -11.44
N THR A 14 0.80 -5.12 -12.50
CA THR A 14 0.06 -6.38 -12.70
C THR A 14 1.01 -7.57 -12.74
N ASP A 15 2.12 -7.44 -13.43
CA ASP A 15 3.13 -8.51 -13.50
C ASP A 15 3.72 -8.81 -12.12
N HIS A 16 4.07 -7.77 -11.36
CA HIS A 16 4.59 -7.93 -10.00
C HIS A 16 3.58 -8.66 -9.11
N VAL A 17 2.33 -8.24 -9.14
CA VAL A 17 1.26 -8.85 -8.34
C VAL A 17 1.07 -10.32 -8.74
N ARG A 18 1.05 -10.61 -10.03
CA ARG A 18 0.89 -11.97 -10.53
C ARG A 18 1.99 -12.90 -10.03
N ARG A 19 3.26 -12.47 -10.14
CA ARG A 19 4.40 -13.24 -9.65
C ARG A 19 4.34 -13.43 -8.13
N TYR A 20 3.96 -12.37 -7.43
CA TYR A 20 3.84 -12.41 -5.98
C TYR A 20 2.80 -13.44 -5.53
N LEU A 21 1.60 -13.38 -6.09
CA LEU A 21 0.52 -14.29 -5.73
C LEU A 21 0.82 -15.73 -6.11
N ALA A 22 1.47 -15.96 -7.25
CA ALA A 22 1.80 -17.30 -7.73
C ALA A 22 2.85 -18.00 -6.87
N THR A 23 3.66 -17.24 -6.12
CA THR A 23 4.79 -17.78 -5.35
C THR A 23 4.68 -17.51 -3.85
N ASP A 24 3.54 -17.02 -3.37
CA ASP A 24 3.37 -16.57 -1.98
C ASP A 24 4.48 -15.61 -1.55
N GLY A 25 4.80 -14.68 -2.43
CA GLY A 25 5.76 -13.61 -2.16
C GLY A 25 7.22 -13.97 -2.36
N ARG A 26 7.57 -15.24 -2.67
CA ARG A 26 8.97 -15.59 -2.93
C ARG A 26 9.54 -14.80 -4.09
N ASP A 27 8.72 -14.57 -5.11
CA ASP A 27 9.02 -13.65 -6.19
C ASP A 27 8.20 -12.39 -5.99
N GLY A 28 8.85 -11.30 -5.71
CA GLY A 28 8.20 -9.99 -5.60
C GLY A 28 8.17 -9.37 -4.20
N PHE A 29 8.36 -10.15 -3.12
CA PHE A 29 8.44 -9.58 -1.78
C PHE A 29 9.62 -8.60 -1.67
N LEU A 30 10.81 -9.02 -2.09
CA LEU A 30 11.96 -8.12 -2.21
C LEU A 30 12.09 -7.72 -3.67
N GLU A 31 11.74 -6.49 -3.97
CA GLU A 31 11.85 -5.96 -5.33
C GLU A 31 12.06 -4.45 -5.24
N GLY A 32 12.92 -3.92 -6.12
CA GLY A 32 13.22 -2.50 -6.12
C GLY A 32 13.97 -2.02 -4.87
N GLY A 33 14.67 -2.92 -4.17
CA GLY A 33 15.42 -2.59 -2.97
C GLY A 33 14.56 -2.42 -1.72
N THR A 34 13.29 -2.78 -1.78
CA THR A 34 12.35 -2.65 -0.64
C THR A 34 11.49 -3.89 -0.50
N THR A 35 10.83 -4.00 0.66
CA THR A 35 9.84 -5.05 0.87
C THR A 35 8.49 -4.60 0.31
N ASN A 36 7.76 -5.55 -0.28
CA ASN A 36 6.49 -5.30 -0.95
C ASN A 36 5.38 -6.18 -0.40
N LEU A 37 4.16 -5.66 -0.46
CA LEU A 37 2.95 -6.40 -0.16
C LEU A 37 1.96 -6.28 -1.31
N VAL A 38 0.92 -7.10 -1.29
CA VAL A 38 -0.23 -6.94 -2.18
C VAL A 38 -1.40 -6.42 -1.35
N LEU A 39 -1.93 -5.29 -1.77
CA LEU A 39 -3.07 -4.63 -1.13
C LEU A 39 -4.29 -4.77 -2.02
N THR A 40 -5.41 -5.21 -1.44
CA THR A 40 -6.70 -5.27 -2.14
C THR A 40 -7.70 -4.34 -1.45
N THR A 41 -8.12 -3.30 -2.15
CA THR A 41 -9.07 -2.30 -1.66
C THR A 41 -10.42 -2.46 -2.34
N ILE A 42 -11.44 -1.79 -1.79
CA ILE A 42 -12.77 -1.70 -2.43
C ILE A 42 -12.79 -0.45 -3.29
N GLY A 43 -13.04 -0.61 -4.59
CA GLY A 43 -13.16 0.52 -5.50
C GLY A 43 -14.29 1.44 -5.06
N ARG A 44 -14.00 2.71 -4.80
CA ARG A 44 -14.98 3.66 -4.22
C ARG A 44 -16.13 4.02 -5.16
N ARG A 45 -15.96 3.79 -6.46
CA ARG A 45 -16.98 4.13 -7.46
C ARG A 45 -17.81 2.93 -7.87
N THR A 46 -17.21 1.75 -7.89
CA THR A 46 -17.85 0.55 -8.44
C THR A 46 -18.11 -0.54 -7.41
N GLY A 47 -17.47 -0.49 -6.24
CA GLY A 47 -17.50 -1.58 -5.26
C GLY A 47 -16.68 -2.79 -5.67
N VAL A 48 -16.01 -2.75 -6.82
CA VAL A 48 -15.17 -3.84 -7.31
C VAL A 48 -13.85 -3.83 -6.55
N ARG A 49 -13.37 -5.00 -6.13
CA ARG A 49 -12.09 -5.12 -5.45
C ARG A 49 -10.95 -4.85 -6.43
N ARG A 50 -9.97 -4.06 -5.98
CA ARG A 50 -8.81 -3.67 -6.79
C ARG A 50 -7.54 -3.97 -6.02
N ARG A 51 -6.59 -4.64 -6.66
CA ARG A 51 -5.33 -5.00 -6.01
C ARG A 51 -4.13 -4.33 -6.67
N THR A 52 -3.11 -4.08 -5.86
CA THR A 52 -1.87 -3.47 -6.31
C THR A 52 -0.73 -3.94 -5.43
N GLY A 53 0.50 -3.88 -5.95
CA GLY A 53 1.71 -4.13 -5.19
C GLY A 53 2.29 -2.82 -4.69
N LEU A 54 2.71 -2.77 -3.44
CA LEU A 54 3.20 -1.55 -2.80
C LEU A 54 4.42 -1.84 -1.92
N PHE A 55 5.34 -0.90 -1.87
CA PHE A 55 6.37 -0.85 -0.84
C PHE A 55 5.70 -0.63 0.52
N PHE A 56 6.23 -1.26 1.54
CA PHE A 56 5.73 -1.03 2.90
C PHE A 56 6.88 -1.03 3.90
N GLY A 57 6.64 -0.36 5.03
CA GLY A 57 7.52 -0.42 6.18
C GLY A 57 6.79 -1.00 7.37
N ARG A 58 7.53 -1.23 8.45
CA ARG A 58 6.96 -1.77 9.68
C ARG A 58 7.18 -0.81 10.83
N ASP A 59 6.15 -0.64 11.63
CA ASP A 59 6.18 0.10 12.89
C ASP A 59 5.58 -0.83 13.96
N GLY A 60 6.45 -1.65 14.58
CA GLY A 60 5.99 -2.72 15.46
C GLY A 60 5.14 -3.72 14.68
N ASP A 61 3.92 -3.94 15.15
CA ASP A 61 2.97 -4.86 14.52
C ASP A 61 2.20 -4.22 13.37
N ARG A 62 2.37 -2.93 13.17
CA ARG A 62 1.64 -2.20 12.13
C ARG A 62 2.45 -2.12 10.85
N LEU A 63 1.73 -2.06 9.73
CA LEU A 63 2.34 -1.81 8.43
C LEU A 63 2.15 -0.34 8.07
N VAL A 64 3.11 0.21 7.33
CA VAL A 64 3.11 1.63 6.98
C VAL A 64 3.23 1.75 5.46
N LEU A 65 2.34 2.54 4.87
CA LEU A 65 2.35 2.83 3.44
C LEU A 65 2.55 4.32 3.20
N VAL A 66 3.19 4.64 2.08
CA VAL A 66 3.39 6.03 1.65
C VAL A 66 2.68 6.21 0.33
N ALA A 67 1.75 7.15 0.28
CA ALA A 67 0.90 7.38 -0.91
C ALA A 67 1.58 8.36 -1.89
N SER A 68 2.76 7.97 -2.39
CA SER A 68 3.56 8.80 -3.27
C SER A 68 3.10 8.79 -4.72
N GLY A 69 2.41 7.74 -5.14
CA GLY A 69 2.14 7.49 -6.55
C GLY A 69 3.35 6.90 -7.25
N SER A 70 3.14 6.40 -8.46
CA SER A 70 4.19 5.75 -9.25
C SER A 70 5.02 6.74 -10.08
N VAL A 71 4.54 7.99 -10.25
CA VAL A 71 5.21 9.01 -11.05
C VAL A 71 5.55 10.21 -10.17
N PRO A 72 6.85 10.50 -9.97
CA PRO A 72 7.25 11.67 -9.18
C PRO A 72 6.70 12.96 -9.75
N GLY A 73 6.31 13.88 -8.87
CA GLY A 73 5.76 15.18 -9.26
C GLY A 73 4.28 15.19 -9.58
N ARG A 74 3.60 14.05 -9.58
CA ARG A 74 2.15 14.01 -9.75
C ARG A 74 1.44 14.65 -8.57
N THR A 75 0.39 15.43 -8.87
CA THR A 75 -0.44 16.05 -7.85
C THR A 75 -1.57 15.13 -7.39
N GLU A 76 -1.91 14.13 -8.20
CA GLU A 76 -3.01 13.23 -7.89
C GLU A 76 -2.63 12.19 -6.85
N LEU A 77 -3.54 11.94 -5.91
CA LEU A 77 -3.38 10.88 -4.94
C LEU A 77 -3.60 9.52 -5.60
N PRO A 78 -2.86 8.47 -5.18
CA PRO A 78 -3.07 7.13 -5.73
C PRO A 78 -4.49 6.62 -5.52
N GLN A 79 -4.99 5.80 -6.45
CA GLN A 79 -6.35 5.26 -6.36
C GLN A 79 -6.55 4.43 -5.10
N TRP A 80 -5.56 3.61 -4.72
CA TRP A 80 -5.67 2.78 -3.52
C TRP A 80 -5.86 3.63 -2.26
N TYR A 81 -5.20 4.78 -2.19
CA TYR A 81 -5.33 5.69 -1.06
C TYR A 81 -6.74 6.27 -0.99
N ARG A 82 -7.26 6.73 -2.13
CA ARG A 82 -8.63 7.25 -2.21
C ARG A 82 -9.66 6.19 -1.84
N ASN A 83 -9.44 4.95 -2.27
CA ASN A 83 -10.31 3.83 -1.93
C ASN A 83 -10.30 3.58 -0.43
N LEU A 84 -9.14 3.65 0.22
CA LEU A 84 -9.04 3.46 1.67
C LEU A 84 -9.70 4.59 2.46
N LEU A 85 -9.68 5.82 1.94
CA LEU A 85 -10.41 6.91 2.58
C LEU A 85 -11.91 6.67 2.58
N ALA A 86 -12.43 6.06 1.52
CA ALA A 86 -13.86 5.75 1.41
C ALA A 86 -14.23 4.49 2.18
N THR A 87 -13.39 3.45 2.10
CA THR A 87 -13.61 2.16 2.78
C THR A 87 -12.29 1.75 3.44
N PRO A 88 -12.12 2.01 4.76
CA PRO A 88 -10.84 1.80 5.43
C PRO A 88 -10.39 0.35 5.58
N GLU A 89 -11.28 -0.61 5.41
CA GLU A 89 -10.90 -2.01 5.52
C GLU A 89 -10.37 -2.53 4.18
N ALA A 90 -9.32 -3.35 4.25
CA ALA A 90 -8.67 -3.90 3.07
C ALA A 90 -8.07 -5.27 3.39
N ASP A 91 -7.76 -6.02 2.33
CA ASP A 91 -7.04 -7.27 2.45
C ASP A 91 -5.58 -7.07 2.09
N VAL A 92 -4.69 -7.72 2.82
CA VAL A 92 -3.25 -7.62 2.61
C VAL A 92 -2.65 -9.00 2.55
N GLN A 93 -1.67 -9.16 1.65
CA GLN A 93 -0.82 -10.35 1.64
C GLN A 93 0.63 -9.90 1.79
N VAL A 94 1.29 -10.42 2.82
CA VAL A 94 2.72 -10.25 3.07
C VAL A 94 3.35 -11.63 3.03
N GLU A 95 4.13 -11.91 1.99
CA GLU A 95 4.63 -13.25 1.71
C GLU A 95 3.46 -14.24 1.61
N ALA A 96 3.41 -15.29 2.41
CA ALA A 96 2.30 -16.24 2.42
C ALA A 96 1.17 -15.86 3.40
N ASP A 97 1.38 -14.83 4.22
CA ASP A 97 0.43 -14.43 5.25
C ASP A 97 -0.63 -13.49 4.65
N ARG A 98 -1.90 -13.88 4.77
CA ARG A 98 -3.04 -13.11 4.28
C ARG A 98 -3.92 -12.73 5.45
N PHE A 99 -4.23 -11.44 5.54
CA PHE A 99 -5.01 -10.93 6.66
C PHE A 99 -5.75 -9.66 6.27
N ARG A 100 -6.74 -9.30 7.09
CA ARG A 100 -7.48 -8.06 6.90
C ARG A 100 -6.88 -6.98 7.79
N VAL A 101 -6.90 -5.76 7.28
CA VAL A 101 -6.40 -4.57 7.97
C VAL A 101 -7.43 -3.46 7.95
N ARG A 102 -7.28 -2.53 8.89
CA ARG A 102 -7.98 -1.26 8.90
C ARG A 102 -6.95 -0.15 8.70
N ALA A 103 -7.19 0.68 7.69
CA ALA A 103 -6.28 1.77 7.33
C ALA A 103 -6.66 3.06 8.05
N ARG A 104 -5.64 3.84 8.39
CA ARG A 104 -5.82 5.14 9.01
C ARG A 104 -4.75 6.09 8.48
N ALA A 105 -5.18 7.24 7.94
CA ALA A 105 -4.26 8.30 7.56
C ALA A 105 -3.70 8.95 8.83
N THR A 106 -2.43 9.29 8.80
CA THR A 106 -1.76 9.89 9.96
C THR A 106 -1.61 11.39 9.80
N GLU A 107 -1.44 12.08 10.92
CA GLU A 107 -1.22 13.53 10.93
C GLU A 107 -0.39 13.91 12.14
N GLY A 108 0.11 15.15 12.18
CA GLY A 108 0.84 15.68 13.32
C GLY A 108 2.12 14.93 13.64
N ALA A 109 2.37 14.70 14.92
CA ALA A 109 3.59 14.06 15.40
C ALA A 109 3.73 12.62 14.91
N GLU A 110 2.62 11.89 14.82
CA GLU A 110 2.64 10.52 14.30
C GLU A 110 3.07 10.49 12.82
N TYR A 111 2.53 11.40 12.03
CA TYR A 111 2.94 11.55 10.63
C TYR A 111 4.44 11.81 10.52
N GLN A 112 4.95 12.75 11.29
CA GLN A 112 6.37 13.10 11.24
C GLN A 112 7.26 11.93 11.63
N ARG A 113 6.90 11.20 12.68
CA ARG A 113 7.66 10.04 13.14
C ARG A 113 7.67 8.94 12.09
N LEU A 114 6.51 8.63 11.51
CA LEU A 114 6.40 7.56 10.51
C LEU A 114 7.04 7.95 9.19
N TRP A 115 6.97 9.23 8.81
CA TRP A 115 7.68 9.72 7.63
C TRP A 115 9.19 9.48 7.76
N GLN A 116 9.77 9.82 8.91
CA GLN A 116 11.19 9.59 9.16
C GLN A 116 11.53 8.09 9.16
N LEU A 117 10.67 7.28 9.75
CA LEU A 117 10.83 5.83 9.74
C LEU A 117 10.85 5.28 8.31
N MET A 118 9.94 5.74 7.46
CA MET A 118 9.88 5.29 6.06
C MET A 118 11.08 5.77 5.25
N LEU A 119 11.58 6.98 5.50
CA LEU A 119 12.80 7.47 4.86
C LEU A 119 14.00 6.61 5.20
N ALA A 120 14.06 6.09 6.43
CA ALA A 120 15.13 5.19 6.84
C ALA A 120 15.02 3.82 6.15
N GLN A 121 13.80 3.31 5.97
CA GLN A 121 13.56 2.01 5.34
C GLN A 121 13.58 2.06 3.82
N ALA A 122 13.20 3.19 3.23
CA ALA A 122 13.14 3.38 1.78
C ALA A 122 13.55 4.80 1.41
N PRO A 123 14.88 5.08 1.33
CA PRO A 123 15.37 6.45 1.09
C PRO A 123 14.89 7.10 -0.20
N VAL A 124 14.42 6.32 -1.17
CA VAL A 124 13.86 6.83 -2.42
C VAL A 124 12.72 7.82 -2.20
N TYR A 125 12.01 7.74 -1.08
CA TYR A 125 10.92 8.66 -0.79
C TYR A 125 11.37 10.11 -0.58
N ARG A 126 12.64 10.36 -0.27
CA ARG A 126 13.17 11.72 -0.24
C ARG A 126 13.09 12.40 -1.61
N HIS A 127 13.38 11.62 -2.64
CA HIS A 127 13.30 12.11 -4.01
C HIS A 127 11.85 12.42 -4.38
N TYR A 128 10.93 11.53 -4.08
CA TYR A 128 9.51 11.78 -4.33
C TYR A 128 9.01 13.01 -3.57
N ALA A 129 9.42 13.19 -2.33
CA ALA A 129 9.02 14.33 -1.52
C ALA A 129 9.44 15.67 -2.14
N ARG A 130 10.65 15.73 -2.72
CA ARG A 130 11.14 16.95 -3.39
C ARG A 130 10.33 17.30 -4.63
N LEU A 131 9.82 16.29 -5.34
CA LEU A 131 9.09 16.47 -6.59
C LEU A 131 7.59 16.58 -6.39
N ALA A 132 7.09 16.24 -5.22
CA ALA A 132 5.66 16.27 -4.95
C ALA A 132 5.17 17.71 -4.79
N ALA A 133 4.05 18.03 -5.43
CA ALA A 133 3.40 19.34 -5.31
C ALA A 133 2.58 19.45 -4.01
N ARG A 134 2.50 18.39 -3.22
CA ARG A 134 1.73 18.30 -1.98
C ARG A 134 2.47 17.42 -0.98
N PRO A 135 2.16 17.52 0.33
CA PRO A 135 2.66 16.55 1.29
C PRO A 135 2.19 15.15 0.91
N ILE A 136 3.09 14.18 1.06
CA ILE A 136 2.79 12.79 0.71
C ILE A 136 2.13 12.11 1.92
N PRO A 137 0.90 11.58 1.80
CA PRO A 137 0.23 10.93 2.93
C PRO A 137 0.97 9.68 3.39
N VAL A 138 0.95 9.46 4.70
CA VAL A 138 1.46 8.25 5.33
C VAL A 138 0.28 7.54 6.00
N VAL A 139 0.11 6.26 5.69
CA VAL A 139 -1.03 5.47 6.13
C VAL A 139 -0.55 4.31 6.98
N VAL A 140 -1.21 4.11 8.12
CA VAL A 140 -0.98 2.96 8.99
C VAL A 140 -2.04 1.92 8.70
N LEU A 141 -1.59 0.66 8.59
CA LEU A 141 -2.49 -0.49 8.47
C LEU A 141 -2.40 -1.30 9.76
N GLU A 142 -3.52 -1.40 10.45
CA GLU A 142 -3.63 -2.16 11.68
C GLU A 142 -4.40 -3.45 11.41
N ARG A 143 -3.84 -4.58 11.83
CA ARG A 143 -4.47 -5.88 11.59
C ARG A 143 -5.79 -5.96 12.35
N VAL A 144 -6.85 -6.37 11.66
CA VAL A 144 -8.16 -6.59 12.27
C VAL A 144 -8.21 -8.04 12.72
N GLU A 145 -8.49 -8.23 14.02
CA GLU A 145 -8.67 -9.58 14.54
C GLU A 145 -10.03 -10.10 14.12
N GLU A 146 -10.05 -11.31 13.57
CA GLU A 146 -11.31 -11.96 13.25
C GLU A 146 -11.97 -12.42 14.53
N GLN A 147 -13.21 -12.01 14.72
CA GLN A 147 -14.04 -12.54 15.80
C GLN A 147 -14.63 -13.87 15.36
N GLN A 148 -14.41 -14.86 16.17
CA GLN A 148 -15.01 -16.18 15.96
C GLN A 148 -16.41 -16.26 16.55
#